data_d38cf84fe314990e2b3286737f505fe0
#
_entry.id   d38cf84fe314990e2b3286737f505fe0
#
_cell.length_a   1.000
_cell.length_b   1.000
_cell.length_c   1.000
_cell.angle_alpha   90.00
_cell.angle_beta   90.00
_cell.angle_gamma   90.00
#
_symmetry.space_group_name_H-M   'P 1'
#
loop_
_entity.id
_entity.type
_entity.pdbx_description
1 polymer ?
#
loop_
_entity_poly.entity_id
_entity_poly.type
_entity_poly.pdbx_seq_one_letter_code
_entity_poly.pdbx_strand_id
1 'polypeptide(L)'
;MKKKNKEKNKQIYEFESDELNELPFDQAIEHDKRSFCRYYGNILFFSHIILMVFFRHRDFNLFTVKLGLLFMTFPINLTMNIFFFTNESIKVSYLKSAKNLSSVWTQLDNTIYSSLLSSIILIMLKLICLTHNSVRQLRKVRDVDAAQEQSVCILRCIKVRIVIYYILSFAFLLVFGFYVLCFCAVFENTQIALIRSTLTSWLISFIYPLIICLFTSIVRSAAFKCKSKCLYFVKTMMQFL
;
A
#
# COMPACT_ATOMS: atom_id res chain seq x y z
N MET A 1 -48.93 22.86 7.94
CA MET A 1 -47.69 22.85 8.73
C MET A 1 -46.88 21.56 8.73
N LYS A 2 -47.37 20.43 8.19
CA LYS A 2 -46.63 19.13 8.17
C LYS A 2 -45.64 18.90 7.00
N LYS A 3 -45.65 19.74 5.93
CA LYS A 3 -44.73 19.60 4.78
C LYS A 3 -43.35 20.22 5.00
N LYS A 4 -43.17 21.20 5.90
CA LYS A 4 -41.88 21.87 6.15
C LYS A 4 -40.89 21.05 6.99
N ASN A 5 -41.37 20.04 7.74
CA ASN A 5 -40.49 19.21 8.60
C ASN A 5 -39.85 18.01 7.86
N LYS A 6 -40.26 17.69 6.65
CA LYS A 6 -39.66 16.59 5.86
C LYS A 6 -38.38 16.98 5.10
N GLU A 7 -38.15 18.27 4.89
CA GLU A 7 -36.96 18.77 4.20
C GLU A 7 -35.76 19.03 5.14
N LYS A 8 -35.97 19.17 6.45
CA LYS A 8 -34.88 19.42 7.42
C LYS A 8 -34.04 18.17 7.76
N ASN A 9 -34.48 16.97 7.41
CA ASN A 9 -33.75 15.72 7.69
C ASN A 9 -33.02 15.15 6.45
N LYS A 10 -32.82 15.92 5.41
CA LYS A 10 -31.74 15.65 4.47
C LYS A 10 -30.44 16.08 5.15
N GLN A 11 -29.96 15.29 6.12
CA GLN A 11 -28.55 15.34 6.51
C GLN A 11 -27.78 15.22 5.21
N ILE A 12 -27.13 16.31 4.81
CA ILE A 12 -26.22 16.33 3.68
C ILE A 12 -25.14 15.33 4.07
N TYR A 13 -25.24 14.11 3.53
CA TYR A 13 -24.24 13.08 3.72
C TYR A 13 -22.98 13.56 3.03
N GLU A 14 -22.08 14.16 3.80
CA GLU A 14 -20.81 14.64 3.31
C GLU A 14 -19.89 13.44 3.13
N PHE A 15 -19.66 13.06 1.88
CA PHE A 15 -18.76 11.96 1.54
C PHE A 15 -17.37 12.23 2.08
N GLU A 16 -16.81 11.29 2.80
CA GLU A 16 -15.39 11.31 3.14
C GLU A 16 -14.53 11.16 1.88
N SER A 17 -13.28 11.64 1.98
CA SER A 17 -12.34 11.61 0.85
C SER A 17 -12.14 10.22 0.25
N ASP A 18 -12.24 9.19 1.07
CA ASP A 18 -12.07 7.78 0.67
C ASP A 18 -13.32 7.26 -0.04
N GLU A 19 -14.50 7.64 0.47
CA GLU A 19 -15.78 7.29 -0.15
C GLU A 19 -15.88 7.87 -1.56
N LEU A 20 -15.39 9.10 -1.75
CA LEU A 20 -15.30 9.72 -3.07
C LEU A 20 -14.39 8.95 -4.05
N ASN A 21 -13.40 8.20 -3.55
CA ASN A 21 -12.53 7.39 -4.40
C ASN A 21 -13.22 6.13 -4.94
N GLU A 22 -14.20 5.61 -4.21
CA GLU A 22 -14.93 4.37 -4.53
C GLU A 22 -16.25 4.61 -5.30
N LEU A 23 -16.65 5.86 -5.48
CA LEU A 23 -17.89 6.18 -6.20
C LEU A 23 -17.85 5.67 -7.65
N PRO A 24 -18.98 5.16 -8.17
CA PRO A 24 -19.12 4.89 -9.59
C PRO A 24 -19.00 6.19 -10.41
N PHE A 25 -18.58 6.08 -11.66
CA PHE A 25 -18.23 7.22 -12.52
C PHE A 25 -19.29 8.33 -12.55
N ASP A 26 -20.56 7.94 -12.70
CA ASP A 26 -21.66 8.91 -12.83
C ASP A 26 -21.86 9.74 -11.55
N GLN A 27 -21.71 9.12 -10.39
CA GLN A 27 -21.75 9.79 -9.08
C GLN A 27 -20.48 10.57 -8.78
N ALA A 28 -19.32 10.04 -9.23
CA ALA A 28 -18.04 10.69 -9.02
C ALA A 28 -17.94 12.04 -9.73
N ILE A 29 -18.47 12.16 -10.95
CA ILE A 29 -18.53 13.45 -11.69
C ILE A 29 -19.36 14.49 -10.93
N GLU A 30 -20.46 14.08 -10.31
CA GLU A 30 -21.36 14.98 -9.60
C GLU A 30 -20.82 15.43 -8.25
N HIS A 31 -20.26 14.49 -7.49
CA HIS A 31 -19.90 14.70 -6.09
C HIS A 31 -18.41 14.98 -5.84
N ASP A 32 -17.51 14.44 -6.68
CA ASP A 32 -16.07 14.59 -6.47
C ASP A 32 -15.50 15.87 -7.12
N LYS A 33 -15.65 16.98 -6.42
CA LYS A 33 -15.15 18.30 -6.84
C LYS A 33 -13.72 18.59 -6.34
N ARG A 34 -12.98 17.56 -5.88
CA ARG A 34 -11.61 17.77 -5.38
C ARG A 34 -10.67 18.22 -6.49
N SER A 35 -9.81 19.19 -6.18
CA SER A 35 -8.70 19.58 -7.05
C SER A 35 -7.71 18.42 -7.24
N PHE A 36 -6.90 18.49 -8.29
CA PHE A 36 -5.85 17.51 -8.57
C PHE A 36 -4.94 17.26 -7.36
N CYS A 37 -4.40 18.35 -6.78
CA CYS A 37 -3.48 18.24 -5.64
C CYS A 37 -4.14 17.62 -4.40
N ARG A 38 -5.40 17.96 -4.13
CA ARG A 38 -6.15 17.40 -2.98
C ARG A 38 -6.43 15.91 -3.18
N TYR A 39 -6.75 15.51 -4.40
CA TYR A 39 -6.96 14.11 -4.73
C TYR A 39 -5.65 13.31 -4.66
N TYR A 40 -4.57 13.82 -5.29
CA TYR A 40 -3.23 13.22 -5.24
C TYR A 40 -2.75 13.02 -3.79
N GLY A 41 -2.83 14.07 -2.98
CA GLY A 41 -2.44 14.00 -1.57
C GLY A 41 -3.22 12.94 -0.82
N ASN A 42 -4.55 12.86 -1.00
CA ASN A 42 -5.37 11.87 -0.32
C ASN A 42 -4.96 10.43 -0.68
N ILE A 43 -4.83 10.11 -1.97
CA ILE A 43 -4.41 8.76 -2.39
C ILE A 43 -3.02 8.45 -1.84
N LEU A 44 -2.10 9.41 -1.92
CA LEU A 44 -0.73 9.23 -1.47
C LEU A 44 -0.65 8.91 0.03
N PHE A 45 -1.42 9.60 0.87
CA PHE A 45 -1.47 9.32 2.31
C PHE A 45 -1.94 7.90 2.65
N PHE A 46 -2.78 7.30 1.81
CA PHE A 46 -3.24 5.92 2.02
C PHE A 46 -2.30 4.87 1.41
N SER A 47 -1.69 5.18 0.28
CA SER A 47 -0.85 4.21 -0.45
C SER A 47 0.58 4.15 0.10
N HIS A 48 1.16 5.31 0.45
CA HIS A 48 2.55 5.40 0.83
C HIS A 48 2.75 5.07 2.32
N ILE A 49 3.48 3.99 2.61
CA ILE A 49 3.59 3.45 3.96
C ILE A 49 4.19 4.43 4.98
N ILE A 50 5.20 5.22 4.61
CA ILE A 50 5.81 6.22 5.49
C ILE A 50 4.78 7.30 5.84
N LEU A 51 4.07 7.83 4.82
CA LEU A 51 3.06 8.85 5.04
C LEU A 51 1.90 8.33 5.88
N MET A 52 1.48 7.09 5.64
CA MET A 52 0.45 6.41 6.44
C MET A 52 0.84 6.25 7.90
N VAL A 53 2.14 6.00 8.20
CA VAL A 53 2.63 5.82 9.57
C VAL A 53 2.76 7.15 10.31
N PHE A 54 3.46 8.12 9.71
CA PHE A 54 3.88 9.34 10.42
C PHE A 54 2.90 10.49 10.31
N PHE A 55 2.20 10.62 9.18
CA PHE A 55 1.21 11.65 8.98
C PHE A 55 -0.17 11.08 9.26
N ARG A 56 -0.54 11.11 10.52
CA ARG A 56 -1.82 10.60 11.03
C ARG A 56 -2.99 11.33 10.38
N HIS A 57 -3.43 10.83 9.25
CA HIS A 57 -4.71 11.22 8.69
C HIS A 57 -5.81 10.42 9.37
N ARG A 58 -7.06 10.88 9.35
CA ARG A 58 -8.26 10.31 10.00
C ARG A 58 -8.53 8.84 9.63
N ASP A 59 -7.56 7.96 9.91
CA ASP A 59 -7.73 6.54 9.70
C ASP A 59 -8.00 5.81 11.03
N PHE A 60 -8.71 4.70 10.94
CA PHE A 60 -9.05 3.85 12.09
C PHE A 60 -8.04 2.73 12.31
N ASN A 61 -6.87 2.80 11.66
CA ASN A 61 -5.83 1.79 11.80
C ASN A 61 -4.98 2.04 13.05
N LEU A 62 -4.60 0.96 13.75
CA LEU A 62 -3.71 1.05 14.90
C LEU A 62 -2.30 1.49 14.47
N PHE A 63 -1.72 2.44 15.18
CA PHE A 63 -0.36 2.93 14.93
C PHE A 63 0.68 1.81 14.98
N THR A 64 0.58 0.89 15.95
CA THR A 64 1.48 -0.26 16.10
C THR A 64 1.46 -1.19 14.88
N VAL A 65 0.29 -1.40 14.28
CA VAL A 65 0.14 -2.20 13.05
C VAL A 65 0.80 -1.50 11.87
N LYS A 66 0.58 -0.19 11.72
CA LYS A 66 1.22 0.60 10.65
C LYS A 66 2.74 0.62 10.78
N LEU A 67 3.23 0.80 12.00
CA LEU A 67 4.66 0.76 12.30
C LEU A 67 5.25 -0.63 12.04
N GLY A 68 4.55 -1.70 12.44
CA GLY A 68 4.92 -3.07 12.13
C GLY A 68 5.03 -3.33 10.63
N LEU A 69 4.09 -2.84 9.83
CA LEU A 69 4.16 -2.91 8.36
C LEU A 69 5.40 -2.20 7.81
N LEU A 70 5.71 -1.01 8.32
CA LEU A 70 6.91 -0.28 7.91
C LEU A 70 8.19 -1.08 8.21
N PHE A 71 8.31 -1.65 9.41
CA PHE A 71 9.45 -2.48 9.77
C PHE A 71 9.54 -3.76 8.94
N MET A 72 8.41 -4.35 8.55
CA MET A 72 8.38 -5.55 7.69
C MET A 72 8.87 -5.26 6.26
N THR A 73 8.85 -4.00 5.80
CA THR A 73 9.32 -3.67 4.44
C THR A 73 10.79 -4.03 4.23
N PHE A 74 11.64 -3.82 5.25
CA PHE A 74 13.09 -4.05 5.13
C PHE A 74 13.44 -5.54 5.01
N PRO A 75 13.03 -6.45 5.93
CA PRO A 75 13.35 -7.87 5.82
C PRO A 75 12.72 -8.53 4.59
N ILE A 76 11.54 -8.10 4.15
CA ILE A 76 10.93 -8.58 2.91
C ILE A 76 11.81 -8.19 1.71
N ASN A 77 12.19 -6.91 1.60
CA ASN A 77 13.05 -6.46 0.49
C ASN A 77 14.42 -7.14 0.52
N LEU A 78 15.02 -7.32 1.69
CA LEU A 78 16.30 -8.01 1.85
C LEU A 78 16.21 -9.45 1.33
N THR A 79 15.21 -10.20 1.78
CA THR A 79 15.01 -11.59 1.37
C THR A 79 14.70 -11.72 -0.12
N MET A 80 13.87 -10.84 -0.68
CA MET A 80 13.58 -10.85 -2.10
C MET A 80 14.80 -10.49 -2.95
N ASN A 81 15.66 -9.58 -2.48
CA ASN A 81 16.93 -9.31 -3.17
C ASN A 81 17.86 -10.52 -3.17
N ILE A 82 17.94 -11.26 -2.06
CA ILE A 82 18.71 -12.50 -2.03
C ILE A 82 18.15 -13.53 -3.01
N PHE A 83 16.83 -13.65 -3.08
CA PHE A 83 16.17 -14.60 -3.95
C PHE A 83 16.49 -14.36 -5.44
N PHE A 84 16.60 -13.10 -5.84
CA PHE A 84 16.96 -12.69 -7.20
C PHE A 84 18.48 -12.46 -7.40
N PHE A 85 19.31 -12.76 -6.39
CA PHE A 85 20.75 -12.55 -6.47
C PHE A 85 21.37 -13.64 -7.36
N THR A 86 21.61 -13.30 -8.62
CA THR A 86 22.11 -14.26 -9.62
C THR A 86 23.61 -14.52 -9.47
N ASN A 87 24.09 -15.66 -10.01
CA ASN A 87 25.52 -15.99 -10.06
C ASN A 87 26.35 -14.89 -10.75
N GLU A 88 25.79 -14.20 -11.74
CA GLU A 88 26.45 -13.07 -12.39
C GLU A 88 26.59 -11.87 -11.47
N SER A 89 25.55 -11.54 -10.70
CA SER A 89 25.62 -10.48 -9.70
C SER A 89 26.67 -10.80 -8.63
N ILE A 90 26.79 -12.07 -8.26
CA ILE A 90 27.82 -12.55 -7.32
C ILE A 90 29.21 -12.36 -7.95
N LYS A 91 29.44 -12.82 -9.18
CA LYS A 91 30.72 -12.64 -9.89
C LYS A 91 31.11 -11.17 -10.00
N VAL A 92 30.18 -10.30 -10.39
CA VAL A 92 30.41 -8.86 -10.49
C VAL A 92 30.82 -8.26 -9.13
N SER A 93 30.22 -8.74 -8.03
CA SER A 93 30.55 -8.30 -6.68
C SER A 93 31.98 -8.71 -6.27
N TYR A 94 32.42 -9.91 -6.66
CA TYR A 94 33.77 -10.39 -6.39
C TYR A 94 34.84 -9.71 -7.27
N LEU A 95 34.57 -9.54 -8.56
CA LEU A 95 35.57 -9.06 -9.50
C LEU A 95 35.86 -7.56 -9.43
N LYS A 96 35.09 -6.76 -8.63
CA LYS A 96 35.24 -5.29 -8.50
C LYS A 96 35.39 -4.51 -9.81
N SER A 97 35.35 -5.21 -10.94
CA SER A 97 35.86 -4.78 -12.24
C SER A 97 34.76 -4.33 -13.25
N ALA A 98 33.50 -4.46 -12.89
CA ALA A 98 32.45 -4.22 -13.86
C ALA A 98 31.92 -2.79 -13.82
N LYS A 99 32.69 -1.86 -14.38
CA LYS A 99 32.17 -0.57 -14.87
C LYS A 99 31.43 -0.70 -16.21
N ASN A 100 31.01 -1.91 -16.59
CA ASN A 100 30.29 -2.13 -17.84
C ASN A 100 28.81 -1.83 -17.67
N LEU A 101 28.24 -1.06 -18.60
CA LEU A 101 26.82 -0.70 -18.63
C LEU A 101 25.89 -1.94 -18.50
N SER A 102 26.29 -3.07 -19.10
CA SER A 102 25.55 -4.34 -19.03
C SER A 102 25.36 -4.86 -17.62
N SER A 103 26.36 -4.73 -16.74
CA SER A 103 26.25 -5.17 -15.35
C SER A 103 25.30 -4.29 -14.51
N VAL A 104 25.18 -3.01 -14.86
CA VAL A 104 24.25 -2.09 -14.24
C VAL A 104 22.81 -2.46 -14.63
N TRP A 105 22.56 -2.81 -15.88
CA TRP A 105 21.23 -3.25 -16.33
C TRP A 105 20.79 -4.53 -15.63
N THR A 106 21.63 -5.54 -15.55
CA THR A 106 21.31 -6.81 -14.85
C THR A 106 21.00 -6.58 -13.37
N GLN A 107 21.71 -5.66 -12.70
CA GLN A 107 21.43 -5.31 -11.32
C GLN A 107 20.11 -4.56 -11.18
N LEU A 108 19.79 -3.66 -12.12
CA LEU A 108 18.52 -2.93 -12.12
C LEU A 108 17.33 -3.88 -12.33
N ASP A 109 17.43 -4.83 -13.27
CA ASP A 109 16.37 -5.81 -13.52
C ASP A 109 16.07 -6.61 -12.24
N ASN A 110 17.08 -7.17 -11.61
CA ASN A 110 16.93 -7.90 -10.34
C ASN A 110 16.30 -7.05 -9.23
N THR A 111 16.72 -5.78 -9.14
CA THR A 111 16.18 -4.84 -8.16
C THR A 111 14.71 -4.53 -8.43
N ILE A 112 14.31 -4.40 -9.68
CA ILE A 112 12.91 -4.17 -10.07
C ILE A 112 12.05 -5.40 -9.73
N TYR A 113 12.49 -6.61 -10.11
CA TYR A 113 11.75 -7.84 -9.78
C TYR A 113 11.60 -8.03 -8.27
N SER A 114 12.68 -7.82 -7.51
CA SER A 114 12.62 -7.94 -6.04
C SER A 114 11.69 -6.90 -5.42
N SER A 115 11.67 -5.66 -5.91
CA SER A 115 10.78 -4.61 -5.40
C SER A 115 9.32 -4.87 -5.73
N LEU A 116 9.02 -5.40 -6.92
CA LEU A 116 7.67 -5.78 -7.31
C LEU A 116 7.12 -6.91 -6.43
N LEU A 117 7.92 -7.99 -6.26
CA LEU A 117 7.49 -9.11 -5.41
C LEU A 117 7.35 -8.70 -3.95
N SER A 118 8.26 -7.88 -3.44
CA SER A 118 8.15 -7.28 -2.10
C SER A 118 6.87 -6.47 -1.93
N SER A 119 6.51 -5.69 -2.95
CA SER A 119 5.27 -4.89 -2.94
C SER A 119 4.02 -5.77 -2.89
N ILE A 120 4.00 -6.88 -3.62
CA ILE A 120 2.89 -7.84 -3.59
C ILE A 120 2.72 -8.43 -2.17
N ILE A 121 3.81 -8.88 -1.55
CA ILE A 121 3.77 -9.41 -0.17
C ILE A 121 3.26 -8.36 0.81
N LEU A 122 3.73 -7.10 0.68
CA LEU A 122 3.28 -6.00 1.52
C LEU A 122 1.81 -5.66 1.32
N ILE A 123 1.29 -5.71 0.08
CA ILE A 123 -0.14 -5.53 -0.20
C ILE A 123 -0.94 -6.65 0.49
N MET A 124 -0.50 -7.91 0.41
CA MET A 124 -1.15 -9.02 1.10
C MET A 124 -1.21 -8.79 2.62
N LEU A 125 -0.09 -8.36 3.24
CA LEU A 125 -0.06 -8.03 4.67
C LEU A 125 -0.98 -6.85 5.00
N LYS A 126 -1.00 -5.79 4.18
CA LYS A 126 -1.92 -4.66 4.33
C LYS A 126 -3.38 -5.10 4.31
N LEU A 127 -3.78 -5.96 3.39
CA LEU A 127 -5.14 -6.48 3.29
C LEU A 127 -5.57 -7.26 4.54
N ILE A 128 -4.63 -7.96 5.19
CA ILE A 128 -4.90 -8.69 6.43
C ILE A 128 -5.07 -7.74 7.61
N CYS A 129 -4.18 -6.76 7.77
CA CYS A 129 -4.07 -6.00 9.02
C CYS A 129 -4.83 -4.66 9.02
N LEU A 130 -5.06 -4.03 7.85
CA LEU A 130 -5.73 -2.74 7.80
C LEU A 130 -7.25 -2.91 7.99
N THR A 131 -7.80 -2.12 8.89
CA THR A 131 -9.17 -2.26 9.40
C THR A 131 -10.07 -1.10 9.02
N HIS A 132 -9.50 -0.07 8.35
CA HIS A 132 -10.21 1.16 8.01
C HIS A 132 -11.55 0.91 7.32
N ASN A 133 -11.59 0.06 6.29
CA ASN A 133 -12.81 -0.24 5.54
C ASN A 133 -13.87 -0.96 6.39
N SER A 134 -13.45 -1.84 7.31
CA SER A 134 -14.38 -2.55 8.18
C SER A 134 -15.08 -1.61 9.17
N VAL A 135 -14.33 -0.66 9.75
CA VAL A 135 -14.89 0.33 10.66
C VAL A 135 -15.79 1.33 9.91
N ARG A 136 -15.41 1.71 8.69
CA ARG A 136 -16.20 2.61 7.85
C ARG A 136 -17.58 2.05 7.49
N GLN A 137 -17.73 0.73 7.36
CA GLN A 137 -19.00 0.09 7.09
C GLN A 137 -20.04 0.37 8.19
N LEU A 138 -19.62 0.48 9.47
CA LEU A 138 -20.51 0.83 10.59
C LEU A 138 -21.18 2.19 10.38
N ARG A 139 -20.49 3.15 9.79
CA ARG A 139 -21.02 4.50 9.55
C ARG A 139 -22.21 4.52 8.57
N LYS A 140 -22.34 3.48 7.74
CA LYS A 140 -23.44 3.36 6.77
C LYS A 140 -24.73 2.82 7.40
N VAL A 141 -24.66 2.25 8.61
CA VAL A 141 -25.81 1.70 9.31
C VAL A 141 -26.61 2.85 9.94
N ARG A 142 -27.89 2.95 9.60
CA ARG A 142 -28.77 4.04 10.08
C ARG A 142 -29.45 3.74 11.40
N ASP A 143 -29.60 2.46 11.73
CA ASP A 143 -30.21 1.99 12.95
C ASP A 143 -29.16 1.85 14.05
N VAL A 144 -29.40 2.47 15.21
CA VAL A 144 -28.46 2.52 16.33
C VAL A 144 -28.29 1.13 16.95
N ASP A 145 -29.36 0.38 17.12
CA ASP A 145 -29.30 -0.95 17.75
C ASP A 145 -28.56 -1.95 16.84
N ALA A 146 -28.88 -1.94 15.55
CA ALA A 146 -28.16 -2.73 14.55
C ALA A 146 -26.68 -2.33 14.42
N ALA A 147 -26.36 -1.03 14.55
CA ALA A 147 -24.98 -0.55 14.53
C ALA A 147 -24.20 -1.02 15.76
N GLN A 148 -24.83 -1.09 16.93
CA GLN A 148 -24.20 -1.58 18.16
C GLN A 148 -23.88 -3.08 18.05
N GLU A 149 -24.79 -3.90 17.59
CA GLU A 149 -24.56 -5.33 17.38
C GLU A 149 -23.46 -5.59 16.35
N GLN A 150 -23.51 -4.90 15.20
CA GLN A 150 -22.46 -4.97 14.20
C GLN A 150 -21.09 -4.51 14.71
N SER A 151 -21.04 -3.50 15.58
CA SER A 151 -19.80 -3.00 16.15
C SER A 151 -19.05 -4.06 16.95
N VAL A 152 -19.77 -4.85 17.75
CA VAL A 152 -19.18 -5.96 18.54
C VAL A 152 -18.62 -7.05 17.61
N CYS A 153 -19.36 -7.40 16.57
CA CYS A 153 -18.90 -8.39 15.59
C CYS A 153 -17.64 -7.91 14.85
N ILE A 154 -17.65 -6.68 14.34
CA ILE A 154 -16.51 -6.08 13.63
C ILE A 154 -15.30 -5.96 14.56
N LEU A 155 -15.48 -5.55 15.81
CA LEU A 155 -14.39 -5.45 16.79
C LEU A 155 -13.73 -6.83 17.03
N ARG A 156 -14.53 -7.89 17.12
CA ARG A 156 -14.01 -9.27 17.25
C ARG A 156 -13.22 -9.67 16.01
N CYS A 157 -13.74 -9.42 14.80
CA CYS A 157 -13.03 -9.68 13.56
C CYS A 157 -11.71 -8.91 13.48
N ILE A 158 -11.69 -7.64 13.88
CA ILE A 158 -10.48 -6.81 13.89
C ILE A 158 -9.44 -7.40 14.84
N LYS A 159 -9.81 -7.80 16.06
CA LYS A 159 -8.89 -8.42 17.01
C LYS A 159 -8.26 -9.69 16.42
N VAL A 160 -9.07 -10.57 15.82
CA VAL A 160 -8.57 -11.80 15.20
C VAL A 160 -7.61 -11.49 14.06
N ARG A 161 -7.94 -10.56 13.17
CA ARG A 161 -7.07 -10.15 12.05
C ARG A 161 -5.72 -9.60 12.53
N ILE A 162 -5.72 -8.80 13.58
CA ILE A 162 -4.49 -8.24 14.18
C ILE A 162 -3.63 -9.37 14.77
N VAL A 163 -4.23 -10.33 15.48
CA VAL A 163 -3.50 -11.49 16.01
C VAL A 163 -2.89 -12.31 14.87
N ILE A 164 -3.67 -12.62 13.83
CA ILE A 164 -3.17 -13.33 12.63
C ILE A 164 -2.00 -12.57 11.99
N TYR A 165 -2.12 -11.25 11.86
CA TYR A 165 -1.05 -10.41 11.33
C TYR A 165 0.25 -10.54 12.13
N TYR A 166 0.20 -10.47 13.46
CA TYR A 166 1.40 -10.58 14.28
C TYR A 166 2.02 -11.97 14.24
N ILE A 167 1.20 -13.03 14.26
CA ILE A 167 1.68 -14.41 14.12
C ILE A 167 2.36 -14.60 12.76
N LEU A 168 1.73 -14.14 11.68
CA LEU A 168 2.27 -14.24 10.32
C LEU A 168 3.56 -13.42 10.15
N SER A 169 3.60 -12.20 10.69
CA SER A 169 4.77 -11.33 10.66
C SER A 169 5.95 -11.96 11.41
N PHE A 170 5.69 -12.56 12.58
CA PHE A 170 6.70 -13.27 13.34
C PHE A 170 7.23 -14.49 12.58
N ALA A 171 6.35 -15.30 12.00
CA ALA A 171 6.73 -16.43 11.18
C ALA A 171 7.59 -16.01 9.98
N PHE A 172 7.21 -14.93 9.28
CA PHE A 172 8.02 -14.38 8.19
C PHE A 172 9.39 -13.91 8.64
N LEU A 173 9.48 -13.22 9.79
CA LEU A 173 10.77 -12.79 10.33
C LEU A 173 11.70 -13.97 10.64
N LEU A 174 11.17 -15.07 11.19
CA LEU A 174 11.94 -16.28 11.43
C LEU A 174 12.44 -16.92 10.13
N VAL A 175 11.54 -17.14 9.17
CA VAL A 175 11.89 -17.77 7.89
C VAL A 175 12.86 -16.89 7.09
N PHE A 176 12.59 -15.61 6.99
CA PHE A 176 13.43 -14.67 6.26
C PHE A 176 14.78 -14.47 6.94
N GLY A 177 14.80 -14.35 8.27
CA GLY A 177 16.05 -14.27 9.03
C GLY A 177 16.91 -15.50 8.84
N PHE A 178 16.34 -16.71 8.94
CA PHE A 178 17.06 -17.94 8.68
C PHE A 178 17.63 -17.99 7.25
N TYR A 179 16.83 -17.62 6.25
CA TYR A 179 17.26 -17.60 4.85
C TYR A 179 18.41 -16.61 4.59
N VAL A 180 18.34 -15.42 5.17
CA VAL A 180 19.42 -14.41 5.11
C VAL A 180 20.69 -14.91 5.77
N LEU A 181 20.59 -15.54 6.95
CA LEU A 181 21.74 -16.11 7.64
C LEU A 181 22.42 -17.21 6.83
N CYS A 182 21.63 -18.13 6.25
CA CYS A 182 22.16 -19.18 5.36
C CYS A 182 22.88 -18.59 4.16
N PHE A 183 22.30 -17.58 3.50
CA PHE A 183 22.93 -16.91 2.37
C PHE A 183 24.27 -16.25 2.77
N CYS A 184 24.28 -15.51 3.87
CA CYS A 184 25.51 -14.85 4.35
C CYS A 184 26.60 -15.82 4.75
N ALA A 185 26.24 -17.01 5.23
CA ALA A 185 27.19 -18.07 5.59
C ALA A 185 27.83 -18.73 4.35
N VAL A 186 27.04 -18.88 3.27
CA VAL A 186 27.52 -19.52 2.02
C VAL A 186 28.31 -18.53 1.14
N PHE A 187 27.86 -17.29 1.07
CA PHE A 187 28.44 -16.27 0.19
C PHE A 187 29.17 -15.19 0.98
N GLU A 188 30.34 -15.52 1.50
CA GLU A 188 31.22 -14.55 2.15
C GLU A 188 31.57 -13.39 1.20
N ASN A 189 31.79 -12.19 1.75
CA ASN A 189 32.17 -10.96 1.03
C ASN A 189 31.11 -10.37 0.06
N THR A 190 29.92 -10.96 -0.04
CA THR A 190 28.82 -10.40 -0.86
C THR A 190 27.88 -9.48 -0.08
N GLN A 191 28.01 -9.42 1.27
CA GLN A 191 27.09 -8.73 2.17
C GLN A 191 26.96 -7.24 1.84
N ILE A 192 28.06 -6.55 1.52
CA ILE A 192 28.04 -5.12 1.18
C ILE A 192 27.27 -4.88 -0.14
N ALA A 193 27.47 -5.75 -1.13
CA ALA A 193 26.73 -5.65 -2.39
C ALA A 193 25.24 -5.93 -2.18
N LEU A 194 24.90 -6.91 -1.36
CA LEU A 194 23.55 -7.25 -0.98
C LEU A 194 22.84 -6.08 -0.26
N ILE A 195 23.51 -5.47 0.75
CA ILE A 195 22.95 -4.32 1.47
C ILE A 195 22.72 -3.15 0.51
N ARG A 196 23.67 -2.87 -0.38
CA ARG A 196 23.51 -1.80 -1.38
C ARG A 196 22.32 -2.07 -2.29
N SER A 197 22.19 -3.29 -2.83
CA SER A 197 21.05 -3.69 -3.67
C SER A 197 19.73 -3.56 -2.90
N THR A 198 19.69 -4.03 -1.64
CA THR A 198 18.51 -3.94 -0.78
C THR A 198 18.09 -2.51 -0.50
N LEU A 199 19.03 -1.62 -0.19
CA LEU A 199 18.73 -0.21 0.02
C LEU A 199 18.19 0.45 -1.26
N THR A 200 18.75 0.11 -2.41
CA THR A 200 18.27 0.61 -3.72
C THR A 200 16.84 0.11 -3.99
N SER A 201 16.59 -1.18 -3.80
CA SER A 201 15.26 -1.79 -3.93
C SER A 201 14.25 -1.16 -2.98
N TRP A 202 14.67 -0.92 -1.73
CA TRP A 202 13.84 -0.28 -0.72
C TRP A 202 13.47 1.16 -1.09
N LEU A 203 14.44 1.95 -1.60
CA LEU A 203 14.17 3.28 -2.13
C LEU A 203 13.21 3.26 -3.32
N ILE A 204 13.38 2.33 -4.25
CA ILE A 204 12.46 2.15 -5.38
C ILE A 204 11.04 1.83 -4.87
N SER A 205 10.91 0.98 -3.86
CA SER A 205 9.63 0.63 -3.24
C SER A 205 8.93 1.84 -2.59
N PHE A 206 9.67 2.88 -2.20
CA PHE A 206 9.07 4.14 -1.73
C PHE A 206 8.70 5.09 -2.87
N ILE A 207 9.50 5.13 -3.94
CA ILE A 207 9.25 6.01 -5.08
C ILE A 207 8.07 5.49 -5.92
N TYR A 208 7.91 4.18 -6.05
CA TYR A 208 6.87 3.55 -6.85
C TYR A 208 5.45 4.05 -6.52
N PRO A 209 4.98 4.06 -5.25
CA PRO A 209 3.66 4.58 -4.92
C PRO A 209 3.47 6.06 -5.28
N LEU A 210 4.52 6.89 -5.18
CA LEU A 210 4.45 8.30 -5.57
C LEU A 210 4.09 8.43 -7.05
N ILE A 211 4.78 7.66 -7.90
CA ILE A 211 4.58 7.65 -9.35
C ILE A 211 3.18 7.12 -9.69
N ILE A 212 2.77 6.00 -9.12
CA ILE A 212 1.44 5.41 -9.37
C ILE A 212 0.32 6.37 -8.95
N CYS A 213 0.42 7.00 -7.79
CA CYS A 213 -0.56 7.98 -7.34
C CYS A 213 -0.63 9.20 -8.27
N LEU A 214 0.52 9.64 -8.81
CA LEU A 214 0.58 10.73 -9.78
C LEU A 214 -0.15 10.36 -11.07
N PHE A 215 0.17 9.19 -11.66
CA PHE A 215 -0.51 8.70 -12.86
C PHE A 215 -2.01 8.50 -12.63
N THR A 216 -2.41 7.91 -11.51
CA THR A 216 -3.83 7.74 -11.14
C THR A 216 -4.55 9.09 -11.10
N SER A 217 -3.91 10.12 -10.57
CA SER A 217 -4.48 11.48 -10.49
C SER A 217 -4.61 12.14 -11.87
N ILE A 218 -3.63 11.92 -12.76
CA ILE A 218 -3.68 12.40 -14.15
C ILE A 218 -4.82 11.70 -14.90
N VAL A 219 -4.89 10.37 -14.81
CA VAL A 219 -5.94 9.57 -15.49
C VAL A 219 -7.33 9.96 -14.99
N ARG A 220 -7.51 10.18 -13.66
CA ARG A 220 -8.78 10.71 -13.13
C ARG A 220 -9.14 12.06 -13.72
N SER A 221 -8.19 12.98 -13.78
CA SER A 221 -8.43 14.32 -14.32
C SER A 221 -8.80 14.27 -15.81
N ALA A 222 -8.13 13.40 -16.57
CA ALA A 222 -8.46 13.14 -17.97
C ALA A 222 -9.84 12.49 -18.12
N ALA A 223 -10.17 11.50 -17.27
CA ALA A 223 -11.47 10.83 -17.27
C ALA A 223 -12.64 11.82 -17.05
N PHE A 224 -12.47 12.78 -16.13
CA PHE A 224 -13.50 13.80 -15.87
C PHE A 224 -13.60 14.83 -16.99
N LYS A 225 -12.47 15.27 -17.56
CA LYS A 225 -12.47 16.20 -18.70
C LYS A 225 -13.11 15.59 -19.96
N CYS A 226 -12.72 14.35 -20.28
CA CYS A 226 -13.21 13.64 -21.48
C CYS A 226 -14.55 12.93 -21.23
N LYS A 227 -15.10 12.96 -20.02
CA LYS A 227 -16.30 12.21 -19.59
C LYS A 227 -16.25 10.73 -19.98
N SER A 228 -15.08 10.10 -19.89
CA SER A 228 -14.82 8.74 -20.34
C SER A 228 -14.89 7.74 -19.18
N LYS A 229 -15.87 6.83 -19.23
CA LYS A 229 -16.01 5.71 -18.27
C LYS A 229 -14.81 4.75 -18.33
N CYS A 230 -14.24 4.56 -19.54
CA CYS A 230 -13.09 3.67 -19.74
C CYS A 230 -11.84 4.19 -18.97
N LEU A 231 -11.52 5.48 -19.11
CA LEU A 231 -10.41 6.09 -18.36
C LEU A 231 -10.65 6.04 -16.84
N TYR A 232 -11.90 6.20 -16.41
CA TYR A 232 -12.21 6.09 -14.99
C TYR A 232 -12.05 4.65 -14.47
N PHE A 233 -12.38 3.65 -15.29
CA PHE A 233 -12.12 2.25 -14.96
C PHE A 233 -10.61 1.96 -14.82
N VAL A 234 -9.78 2.48 -15.75
CA VAL A 234 -8.32 2.39 -15.66
C VAL A 234 -7.81 3.02 -14.36
N LYS A 235 -8.32 4.22 -13.99
CA LYS A 235 -8.02 4.87 -12.70
C LYS A 235 -8.34 3.94 -11.52
N THR A 236 -9.49 3.27 -11.55
CA THR A 236 -9.91 2.37 -10.47
C THR A 236 -8.97 1.16 -10.36
N MET A 237 -8.58 0.58 -11.49
CA MET A 237 -7.59 -0.51 -11.53
C MET A 237 -6.23 -0.09 -10.96
N MET A 238 -5.76 1.12 -11.32
CA MET A 238 -4.50 1.65 -10.79
C MET A 238 -4.51 1.94 -9.29
N GLN A 239 -5.68 2.14 -8.68
CA GLN A 239 -5.79 2.32 -7.23
C GLN A 239 -5.60 1.02 -6.44
N PHE A 240 -5.74 -0.14 -7.08
CA PHE A 240 -5.50 -1.45 -6.45
C PHE A 240 -4.02 -1.89 -6.54
N LEU A 241 -3.23 -1.26 -7.38
CA LEU A 241 -1.78 -1.45 -7.50
C LEU A 241 -1.02 -0.61 -6.48
#